data_78896a80be25477e0d914c69ca180cda
#
_entry.id   78896a80be25477e0d914c69ca180cda
#
_cell.length_a   1.000
_cell.length_b   1.000
_cell.length_c   1.000
_cell.angle_alpha   90.00
_cell.angle_beta   90.00
_cell.angle_gamma   90.00
#
_symmetry.space_group_name_H-M   'P 1'
#
loop_
_entity.id
_entity.type
_entity.pdbx_description
1 polymer ?
#
loop_
_entity_poly.entity_id
_entity_poly.type
_entity_poly.pdbx_seq_one_letter_code
_entity_poly.pdbx_strand_id
1 'polypeptide(L)'
;MKRLVLALIATYACSAQPQGYPSKPITFVIPFAAGGDSDLSGRNVAQHASKYLNNVPIVPVNRTGASGAIGAMAVKNAPPDGYTLLVARIATHAILPALESKLPYNWNEFTMLSLIELNPYICFVRSDSPFRTAAELLSEMRKNPGKLDFSTAGVGTSQNMAAQYLMTLAGLTKDHAVGIHYKGGGEVTTAVLAGQVHFACNNAPTVIPQVKANALRALFVTPTRLAELPDVPNAAEVGYSDMNKIVGWTALMGPPGLPKDVVDKWVEVFARLAKDPEWQLGNERLGGIAAIRSPAETERFVREQYELYNKLVTSLGIRQ
;
A
#
# COMPACT_ATOMS: atom_id res chain seq x y z
N MET A 1 45.83 -59.63 -37.34
CA MET A 1 45.47 -58.22 -37.72
C MET A 1 44.17 -57.86 -37.00
N LYS A 2 44.26 -57.15 -35.83
CA LYS A 2 43.09 -56.68 -35.05
C LYS A 2 42.85 -55.24 -35.39
N ARG A 3 41.72 -54.93 -35.99
CA ARG A 3 41.27 -53.52 -36.29
C ARG A 3 40.59 -52.97 -35.07
N LEU A 4 41.20 -51.95 -34.46
CA LEU A 4 40.64 -51.13 -33.38
C LEU A 4 39.67 -50.10 -34.00
N VAL A 5 38.39 -50.21 -33.70
CA VAL A 5 37.41 -49.19 -34.08
C VAL A 5 37.29 -48.22 -32.92
N LEU A 6 37.82 -47.00 -33.09
CA LEU A 6 37.67 -45.91 -32.16
C LEU A 6 36.29 -45.27 -32.40
N ALA A 7 35.37 -45.47 -31.47
CA ALA A 7 34.05 -44.77 -31.48
C ALA A 7 34.24 -43.36 -30.90
N LEU A 8 34.11 -42.35 -31.73
CA LEU A 8 34.07 -40.93 -31.32
C LEU A 8 32.71 -40.62 -30.71
N ILE A 9 32.62 -40.52 -29.40
CA ILE A 9 31.43 -40.04 -28.70
C ILE A 9 31.46 -38.52 -28.76
N ALA A 10 30.69 -37.93 -29.68
CA ALA A 10 30.47 -36.51 -29.72
C ALA A 10 29.50 -36.12 -28.59
N THR A 11 30.03 -35.57 -27.50
CA THR A 11 29.26 -34.95 -26.42
C THR A 11 28.64 -33.63 -26.96
N TYR A 12 27.39 -33.69 -27.33
CA TYR A 12 26.60 -32.47 -27.54
C TYR A 12 26.43 -31.78 -26.17
N ALA A 13 27.27 -30.82 -25.87
CA ALA A 13 27.05 -29.85 -24.81
C ALA A 13 25.79 -29.06 -25.21
N CYS A 14 24.66 -29.45 -24.65
CA CYS A 14 23.43 -28.66 -24.76
C CYS A 14 23.72 -27.33 -24.07
N SER A 15 24.02 -26.28 -24.84
CA SER A 15 24.15 -24.94 -24.35
C SER A 15 22.75 -24.54 -23.86
N ALA A 16 22.50 -24.71 -22.57
CA ALA A 16 21.34 -24.12 -21.93
C ALA A 16 21.45 -22.61 -22.11
N GLN A 17 20.77 -22.06 -23.12
CA GLN A 17 20.59 -20.62 -23.21
C GLN A 17 19.91 -20.17 -21.92
N PRO A 18 20.43 -19.15 -21.22
CA PRO A 18 19.76 -18.63 -20.05
C PRO A 18 18.35 -18.22 -20.48
N GLN A 19 17.35 -18.92 -19.96
CA GLN A 19 15.96 -18.54 -20.19
C GLN A 19 15.80 -17.12 -19.65
N GLY A 20 15.50 -16.17 -20.56
CA GLY A 20 15.34 -14.77 -20.18
C GLY A 20 14.30 -14.60 -19.04
N TYR A 21 14.57 -13.70 -18.13
CA TYR A 21 13.62 -13.37 -17.06
C TYR A 21 12.36 -12.70 -17.65
N PRO A 22 11.14 -13.08 -17.20
CA PRO A 22 10.81 -14.22 -16.32
C PRO A 22 10.54 -15.52 -17.10
N SER A 23 10.90 -16.68 -16.52
CA SER A 23 10.67 -18.02 -17.07
C SER A 23 9.73 -18.88 -16.21
N LYS A 24 9.35 -18.43 -15.01
CA LYS A 24 8.44 -19.10 -14.07
C LYS A 24 7.53 -18.08 -13.40
N PRO A 25 6.42 -18.49 -12.75
CA PRO A 25 5.51 -17.57 -12.07
C PRO A 25 6.21 -16.66 -11.05
N ILE A 26 5.77 -15.39 -11.00
CA ILE A 26 6.27 -14.39 -10.07
C ILE A 26 5.29 -14.27 -8.91
N THR A 27 5.78 -14.29 -7.68
CA THR A 27 4.97 -14.10 -6.48
C THR A 27 4.96 -12.62 -6.07
N PHE A 28 3.78 -12.02 -5.96
CA PHE A 28 3.58 -10.74 -5.31
C PHE A 28 3.18 -10.96 -3.86
N VAL A 29 4.08 -10.67 -2.93
CA VAL A 29 3.77 -10.67 -1.49
C VAL A 29 3.03 -9.39 -1.15
N ILE A 30 1.79 -9.55 -0.68
CA ILE A 30 0.93 -8.46 -0.22
C ILE A 30 0.90 -8.48 1.30
N PRO A 31 1.39 -7.43 1.99
CA PRO A 31 1.60 -7.47 3.45
C PRO A 31 0.33 -7.29 4.28
N PHE A 32 -0.85 -7.18 3.65
CA PHE A 32 -2.15 -6.98 4.29
C PHE A 32 -3.20 -7.99 3.80
N ALA A 33 -4.33 -8.04 4.49
CA ALA A 33 -5.41 -8.99 4.19
C ALA A 33 -6.04 -8.77 2.81
N ALA A 34 -6.60 -9.83 2.27
CA ALA A 34 -7.37 -9.81 1.02
C ALA A 34 -8.55 -8.83 1.12
N GLY A 35 -8.88 -8.19 -0.02
CA GLY A 35 -9.93 -7.18 -0.13
C GLY A 35 -9.56 -5.81 0.42
N GLY A 36 -8.36 -5.63 0.98
CA GLY A 36 -7.82 -4.32 1.32
C GLY A 36 -7.21 -3.62 0.12
N ASP A 37 -6.93 -2.33 0.27
CA ASP A 37 -6.36 -1.48 -0.77
C ASP A 37 -5.04 -2.03 -1.38
N SER A 38 -4.14 -2.57 -0.55
CA SER A 38 -2.92 -3.25 -1.01
C SER A 38 -3.21 -4.46 -1.89
N ASP A 39 -4.21 -5.25 -1.51
CA ASP A 39 -4.59 -6.45 -2.23
C ASP A 39 -5.22 -6.10 -3.57
N LEU A 40 -6.14 -5.15 -3.57
CA LEU A 40 -6.81 -4.69 -4.78
C LEU A 40 -5.80 -4.09 -5.78
N SER A 41 -4.91 -3.23 -5.32
CA SER A 41 -3.85 -2.63 -6.13
C SER A 41 -2.88 -3.68 -6.68
N GLY A 42 -2.36 -4.56 -5.81
CA GLY A 42 -1.44 -5.62 -6.22
C GLY A 42 -2.04 -6.58 -7.26
N ARG A 43 -3.32 -6.93 -7.11
CA ARG A 43 -4.04 -7.78 -8.09
C ARG A 43 -4.31 -7.06 -9.39
N ASN A 44 -4.63 -5.76 -9.37
CA ASN A 44 -4.80 -4.96 -10.58
C ASN A 44 -3.48 -4.92 -11.39
N VAL A 45 -2.34 -4.70 -10.73
CA VAL A 45 -1.03 -4.78 -11.39
C VAL A 45 -0.76 -6.20 -11.90
N ALA A 46 -0.97 -7.23 -11.09
CA ALA A 46 -0.71 -8.62 -11.47
C ALA A 46 -1.51 -9.04 -12.71
N GLN A 47 -2.78 -8.65 -12.78
CA GLN A 47 -3.67 -8.96 -13.89
C GLN A 47 -3.18 -8.34 -15.22
N HIS A 48 -2.76 -7.08 -15.19
CA HIS A 48 -2.43 -6.35 -16.43
C HIS A 48 -0.95 -6.40 -16.80
N ALA A 49 -0.02 -6.60 -15.83
CA ALA A 49 1.40 -6.65 -16.10
C ALA A 49 1.87 -7.97 -16.75
N SER A 50 1.18 -9.09 -16.51
CA SER A 50 1.55 -10.41 -17.04
C SER A 50 1.67 -10.44 -18.57
N LYS A 51 0.83 -9.70 -19.30
CA LYS A 51 0.88 -9.59 -20.76
C LYS A 51 2.20 -8.97 -21.29
N TYR A 52 2.89 -8.19 -20.46
CA TYR A 52 4.19 -7.60 -20.78
C TYR A 52 5.39 -8.45 -20.32
N LEU A 53 5.08 -9.60 -19.70
CA LEU A 53 6.03 -10.59 -19.17
C LEU A 53 5.85 -11.95 -19.87
N ASN A 54 5.60 -11.95 -21.19
CA ASN A 54 5.35 -13.15 -21.99
C ASN A 54 4.21 -14.03 -21.45
N ASN A 55 3.19 -13.41 -20.84
CA ASN A 55 2.06 -14.06 -20.17
C ASN A 55 2.48 -14.96 -18.99
N VAL A 56 3.66 -14.74 -18.42
CA VAL A 56 4.05 -15.42 -17.20
C VAL A 56 3.12 -14.99 -16.06
N PRO A 57 2.51 -15.95 -15.33
CA PRO A 57 1.58 -15.61 -14.24
C PRO A 57 2.26 -14.82 -13.12
N ILE A 58 1.56 -13.80 -12.63
CA ILE A 58 1.89 -13.12 -11.37
C ILE A 58 0.88 -13.59 -10.33
N VAL A 59 1.36 -14.17 -9.22
CA VAL A 59 0.53 -14.78 -8.18
C VAL A 59 0.55 -13.92 -6.93
N PRO A 60 -0.55 -13.18 -6.62
CA PRO A 60 -0.66 -12.42 -5.39
C PRO A 60 -0.85 -13.35 -4.17
N VAL A 61 -0.02 -13.17 -3.14
CA VAL A 61 -0.06 -13.94 -1.88
C VAL A 61 -0.08 -12.98 -0.68
N ASN A 62 -1.13 -13.05 0.13
CA ASN A 62 -1.26 -12.22 1.31
C ASN A 62 -0.43 -12.80 2.47
N ARG A 63 0.52 -12.00 3.02
CA ARG A 63 1.31 -12.32 4.22
C ARG A 63 1.16 -11.21 5.23
N THR A 64 0.15 -11.33 6.08
CA THR A 64 -0.25 -10.32 7.06
C THR A 64 0.51 -10.42 8.38
N GLY A 65 0.45 -9.34 9.17
CA GLY A 65 0.90 -9.28 10.56
C GLY A 65 1.95 -8.19 10.83
N ALA A 66 2.01 -7.75 12.09
CA ALA A 66 2.90 -6.67 12.56
C ALA A 66 2.85 -5.43 11.65
N SER A 67 1.65 -4.92 11.34
CA SER A 67 1.42 -3.77 10.44
C SER A 67 2.08 -3.91 9.06
N GLY A 68 2.26 -5.16 8.58
CA GLY A 68 2.86 -5.49 7.29
C GLY A 68 4.35 -5.89 7.35
N ALA A 69 4.99 -5.80 8.50
CA ALA A 69 6.41 -6.13 8.65
C ALA A 69 6.72 -7.60 8.30
N ILE A 70 5.81 -8.54 8.61
CA ILE A 70 5.98 -9.96 8.28
C ILE A 70 6.08 -10.16 6.76
N GLY A 71 5.22 -9.52 5.98
CA GLY A 71 5.28 -9.58 4.52
C GLY A 71 6.54 -8.92 3.95
N ALA A 72 6.93 -7.77 4.47
CA ALA A 72 8.14 -7.08 4.06
C ALA A 72 9.40 -7.92 4.34
N MET A 73 9.51 -8.50 5.54
CA MET A 73 10.62 -9.41 5.91
C MET A 73 10.68 -10.66 5.04
N ALA A 74 9.53 -11.22 4.66
CA ALA A 74 9.50 -12.38 3.77
C ALA A 74 10.15 -12.09 2.41
N VAL A 75 9.99 -10.87 1.88
CA VAL A 75 10.63 -10.46 0.63
C VAL A 75 12.08 -10.04 0.85
N LYS A 76 12.39 -9.30 1.92
CA LYS A 76 13.78 -8.94 2.26
C LYS A 76 14.71 -10.17 2.26
N ASN A 77 14.22 -11.29 2.79
CA ASN A 77 14.99 -12.54 2.94
C ASN A 77 14.83 -13.50 1.74
N ALA A 78 14.08 -13.12 0.70
CA ALA A 78 13.93 -13.95 -0.50
C ALA A 78 15.19 -13.87 -1.39
N PRO A 79 15.42 -14.89 -2.24
CA PRO A 79 16.48 -14.82 -3.24
C PRO A 79 16.30 -13.59 -4.15
N PRO A 80 17.40 -12.87 -4.50
CA PRO A 80 17.32 -11.71 -5.38
C PRO A 80 17.23 -12.10 -6.86
N ASP A 81 16.28 -12.97 -7.20
CA ASP A 81 16.09 -13.53 -8.53
C ASP A 81 14.88 -12.91 -9.29
N GLY A 82 14.16 -11.99 -8.65
CA GLY A 82 13.02 -11.30 -9.23
C GLY A 82 11.70 -12.06 -9.15
N TYR A 83 11.66 -13.27 -8.60
CA TYR A 83 10.43 -14.08 -8.53
C TYR A 83 9.63 -13.94 -7.24
N THR A 84 10.14 -13.20 -6.27
CA THR A 84 9.41 -12.82 -5.06
C THR A 84 9.53 -11.33 -4.86
N LEU A 85 8.44 -10.60 -5.08
CA LEU A 85 8.40 -9.15 -5.04
C LEU A 85 7.36 -8.68 -4.01
N LEU A 86 7.59 -7.52 -3.43
CA LEU A 86 6.73 -6.92 -2.42
C LEU A 86 5.82 -5.85 -3.04
N VAL A 87 4.54 -5.97 -2.82
CA VAL A 87 3.61 -4.86 -2.97
C VAL A 87 3.76 -3.96 -1.73
N ALA A 88 4.79 -3.11 -1.78
CA ALA A 88 5.19 -2.26 -0.67
C ALA A 88 4.16 -1.15 -0.44
N ARG A 89 4.00 -0.77 0.82
CA ARG A 89 3.06 0.27 1.26
C ARG A 89 3.76 1.31 2.12
N ILE A 90 3.14 2.46 2.22
CA ILE A 90 3.53 3.52 3.14
C ILE A 90 3.77 3.00 4.55
N ALA A 91 2.93 2.08 5.04
CA ALA A 91 3.08 1.47 6.35
C ALA A 91 4.42 0.76 6.50
N THR A 92 4.79 -0.09 5.54
CA THR A 92 6.01 -0.93 5.61
C THR A 92 7.30 -0.16 5.36
N HIS A 93 7.28 0.93 4.57
CA HIS A 93 8.50 1.60 4.10
C HIS A 93 8.62 3.08 4.53
N ALA A 94 7.60 3.64 5.20
CA ALA A 94 7.70 5.00 5.73
C ALA A 94 7.32 5.06 7.21
N ILE A 95 6.16 4.50 7.60
CA ILE A 95 5.63 4.62 8.96
C ILE A 95 6.34 3.70 9.93
N LEU A 96 6.40 2.38 9.67
CA LEU A 96 7.07 1.43 10.58
C LEU A 96 8.55 1.76 10.80
N PRO A 97 9.37 2.05 9.76
CA PRO A 97 10.75 2.47 9.97
C PRO A 97 10.91 3.75 10.79
N ALA A 98 9.91 4.62 10.78
CA ALA A 98 9.90 5.83 11.60
C ALA A 98 9.41 5.59 13.04
N LEU A 99 8.48 4.65 13.23
CA LEU A 99 7.80 4.38 14.49
C LEU A 99 8.57 3.40 15.38
N GLU A 100 9.09 2.31 14.80
CA GLU A 100 9.65 1.16 15.49
C GLU A 100 11.18 1.23 15.49
N SER A 101 11.80 1.55 16.63
CA SER A 101 13.26 1.63 16.75
C SER A 101 13.98 0.28 16.59
N LYS A 102 13.28 -0.83 16.79
CA LYS A 102 13.79 -2.21 16.68
C LYS A 102 13.26 -2.96 15.47
N LEU A 103 12.80 -2.25 14.43
CA LEU A 103 12.33 -2.88 13.21
C LEU A 103 13.50 -3.65 12.56
N PRO A 104 13.31 -4.95 12.15
CA PRO A 104 14.40 -5.77 11.63
C PRO A 104 14.80 -5.46 10.18
N TYR A 105 14.38 -4.32 9.65
CA TYR A 105 14.78 -3.79 8.35
C TYR A 105 14.68 -2.27 8.29
N ASN A 106 15.42 -1.67 7.35
CA ASN A 106 15.30 -0.26 7.00
C ASN A 106 14.55 -0.11 5.67
N TRP A 107 13.88 1.03 5.47
CA TRP A 107 13.10 1.29 4.26
C TRP A 107 13.93 1.21 2.97
N ASN A 108 15.23 1.52 3.03
CA ASN A 108 16.17 1.59 1.89
C ASN A 108 16.96 0.30 1.64
N GLU A 109 16.65 -0.80 2.32
CA GLU A 109 17.31 -2.10 2.10
C GLU A 109 16.70 -2.91 0.94
N PHE A 110 15.62 -2.43 0.33
CA PHE A 110 14.94 -3.10 -0.77
C PHE A 110 15.35 -2.50 -2.12
N THR A 111 15.29 -3.31 -3.18
CA THR A 111 15.46 -2.80 -4.54
C THR A 111 14.16 -2.16 -5.00
N MET A 112 14.18 -0.86 -5.25
CA MET A 112 13.02 -0.13 -5.77
C MET A 112 12.80 -0.49 -7.24
N LEU A 113 11.56 -0.79 -7.61
CA LEU A 113 11.18 -1.06 -9.00
C LEU A 113 10.31 0.06 -9.58
N SER A 114 9.19 0.37 -8.93
CA SER A 114 8.36 1.52 -9.31
C SER A 114 7.41 1.91 -8.19
N LEU A 115 7.18 3.21 -8.00
CA LEU A 115 5.93 3.69 -7.44
C LEU A 115 4.83 3.32 -8.44
N ILE A 116 3.66 2.91 -7.95
CA ILE A 116 2.54 2.46 -8.79
C ILE A 116 1.43 3.49 -8.77
N GLU A 117 0.99 3.86 -7.58
CA GLU A 117 -0.15 4.74 -7.38
C GLU A 117 -0.03 5.52 -6.07
N LEU A 118 -0.75 6.62 -6.00
CA LEU A 118 -1.10 7.32 -4.77
C LEU A 118 -2.53 6.97 -4.38
N ASN A 119 -2.78 6.80 -3.09
CA ASN A 119 -4.09 6.45 -2.58
C ASN A 119 -4.61 7.58 -1.69
N PRO A 120 -5.61 8.32 -2.14
CA PRO A 120 -6.32 9.28 -1.31
C PRO A 120 -6.91 8.62 -0.07
N TYR A 121 -7.02 9.38 1.01
CA TYR A 121 -7.72 8.96 2.22
C TYR A 121 -9.12 9.54 2.25
N ILE A 122 -10.04 8.75 2.80
CA ILE A 122 -11.39 9.18 3.13
C ILE A 122 -11.59 8.92 4.62
N CYS A 123 -11.94 9.96 5.37
CA CYS A 123 -12.43 9.79 6.74
C CYS A 123 -13.95 9.69 6.68
N PHE A 124 -14.53 8.68 7.33
CA PHE A 124 -15.93 8.30 7.16
C PHE A 124 -16.55 7.70 8.42
N VAL A 125 -17.86 7.72 8.44
CA VAL A 125 -18.71 7.07 9.44
C VAL A 125 -19.76 6.20 8.74
N ARG A 126 -20.53 5.41 9.48
CA ARG A 126 -21.71 4.71 8.94
C ARG A 126 -22.77 5.75 8.50
N SER A 127 -23.54 5.46 7.48
CA SER A 127 -24.49 6.44 6.89
C SER A 127 -25.57 6.92 7.86
N ASP A 128 -25.98 6.07 8.82
CA ASP A 128 -26.95 6.38 9.88
C ASP A 128 -26.31 7.00 11.14
N SER A 129 -25.00 7.21 11.14
CA SER A 129 -24.30 7.88 12.23
C SER A 129 -24.89 9.27 12.51
N PRO A 130 -24.95 9.70 13.78
CA PRO A 130 -25.36 11.06 14.13
C PRO A 130 -24.40 12.12 13.62
N PHE A 131 -23.14 11.74 13.32
CA PHE A 131 -22.12 12.66 12.85
C PHE A 131 -22.24 12.85 11.32
N ARG A 132 -22.53 14.07 10.91
CA ARG A 132 -22.66 14.46 9.50
C ARG A 132 -21.42 15.15 8.96
N THR A 133 -20.60 15.71 9.85
CA THR A 133 -19.38 16.46 9.53
C THR A 133 -18.22 16.00 10.41
N ALA A 134 -16.98 16.27 9.97
CA ALA A 134 -15.79 16.06 10.79
C ALA A 134 -15.84 16.90 12.08
N ALA A 135 -16.38 18.12 12.01
CA ALA A 135 -16.52 19.01 13.16
C ALA A 135 -17.41 18.41 14.26
N GLU A 136 -18.54 17.79 13.88
CA GLU A 136 -19.45 17.12 14.83
C GLU A 136 -18.76 15.91 15.49
N LEU A 137 -18.07 15.06 14.71
CA LEU A 137 -17.31 13.92 15.22
C LEU A 137 -16.26 14.37 16.24
N LEU A 138 -15.44 15.37 15.90
CA LEU A 138 -14.39 15.91 16.76
C LEU A 138 -14.93 16.63 17.98
N SER A 139 -16.08 17.30 17.85
CA SER A 139 -16.78 17.92 18.98
C SER A 139 -17.23 16.87 19.99
N GLU A 140 -17.75 15.73 19.52
CA GLU A 140 -18.15 14.62 20.41
C GLU A 140 -16.94 14.03 21.12
N MET A 141 -15.83 13.78 20.42
CA MET A 141 -14.59 13.32 21.04
C MET A 141 -14.11 14.24 22.15
N ARG A 142 -14.20 15.57 21.94
CA ARG A 142 -13.80 16.58 22.93
C ARG A 142 -14.69 16.56 24.17
N LYS A 143 -16.02 16.38 23.99
CA LYS A 143 -16.99 16.34 25.08
C LYS A 143 -16.89 15.04 25.91
N ASN A 144 -16.61 13.94 25.22
CA ASN A 144 -16.65 12.60 25.78
C ASN A 144 -15.36 11.81 25.42
N PRO A 145 -14.19 12.18 26.00
CA PRO A 145 -12.93 11.50 25.71
C PRO A 145 -12.99 9.99 25.94
N GLY A 146 -12.47 9.21 24.98
CA GLY A 146 -12.42 7.75 25.06
C GLY A 146 -13.74 7.01 24.82
N LYS A 147 -14.84 7.74 24.51
CA LYS A 147 -16.15 7.13 24.24
C LYS A 147 -16.28 6.63 22.80
N LEU A 148 -15.59 7.26 21.85
CA LEU A 148 -15.58 6.85 20.46
C LEU A 148 -14.36 5.96 20.18
N ASP A 149 -14.54 5.06 19.25
CA ASP A 149 -13.48 4.20 18.73
C ASP A 149 -13.39 4.31 17.20
N PHE A 150 -12.24 3.90 16.66
CA PHE A 150 -11.98 3.89 15.24
C PHE A 150 -11.25 2.63 14.81
N SER A 151 -11.54 2.13 13.61
CA SER A 151 -10.83 0.99 13.04
C SER A 151 -9.56 1.41 12.31
N THR A 152 -8.54 0.54 12.40
CA THR A 152 -7.23 0.70 11.77
C THR A 152 -6.64 -0.67 11.44
N ALA A 153 -5.73 -0.76 10.47
CA ALA A 153 -5.07 -2.00 10.11
C ALA A 153 -3.81 -2.31 10.96
N GLY A 154 -3.66 -1.64 12.11
CA GLY A 154 -2.55 -1.78 13.05
C GLY A 154 -1.92 -0.45 13.43
N VAL A 155 -1.18 -0.42 14.54
CA VAL A 155 -0.59 0.80 15.12
C VAL A 155 0.31 1.53 14.11
N GLY A 156 1.17 0.80 13.41
CA GLY A 156 2.12 1.34 12.43
C GLY A 156 1.53 1.52 11.02
N THR A 157 0.22 1.71 10.89
CA THR A 157 -0.42 1.89 9.58
C THR A 157 -0.87 3.31 9.36
N SER A 158 -1.01 3.66 8.10
CA SER A 158 -1.47 4.97 7.67
C SER A 158 -2.90 5.29 8.11
N GLN A 159 -3.77 4.28 8.25
CA GLN A 159 -5.11 4.44 8.80
C GLN A 159 -5.06 4.95 10.26
N ASN A 160 -4.20 4.34 11.08
CA ASN A 160 -3.97 4.79 12.45
C ASN A 160 -3.40 6.21 12.48
N MET A 161 -2.36 6.46 11.66
CA MET A 161 -1.71 7.78 11.59
C MET A 161 -2.67 8.87 11.11
N ALA A 162 -3.55 8.57 10.15
CA ALA A 162 -4.54 9.51 9.65
C ALA A 162 -5.54 9.93 10.75
N ALA A 163 -6.09 8.96 11.50
CA ALA A 163 -7.00 9.23 12.61
C ALA A 163 -6.31 9.99 13.74
N GLN A 164 -5.10 9.57 14.14
CA GLN A 164 -4.31 10.23 15.19
C GLN A 164 -3.94 11.67 14.80
N TYR A 165 -3.54 11.88 13.54
CA TYR A 165 -3.14 13.19 13.06
C TYR A 165 -4.33 14.13 12.95
N LEU A 166 -5.49 13.65 12.51
CA LEU A 166 -6.74 14.43 12.52
C LEU A 166 -7.07 14.90 13.96
N MET A 167 -7.00 14.01 14.94
CA MET A 167 -7.22 14.36 16.34
C MET A 167 -6.20 15.42 16.81
N THR A 168 -4.92 15.23 16.49
CA THR A 168 -3.86 16.19 16.84
C THR A 168 -4.11 17.57 16.25
N LEU A 169 -4.47 17.66 14.96
CA LEU A 169 -4.80 18.92 14.31
C LEU A 169 -6.04 19.60 14.91
N ALA A 170 -6.94 18.81 15.49
CA ALA A 170 -8.10 19.32 16.22
C ALA A 170 -7.79 19.71 17.68
N GLY A 171 -6.52 19.62 18.12
CA GLY A 171 -6.10 19.89 19.51
C GLY A 171 -6.53 18.80 20.50
N LEU A 172 -6.78 17.58 20.00
CA LEU A 172 -7.10 16.40 20.80
C LEU A 172 -5.86 15.51 20.96
N THR A 173 -5.87 14.64 21.98
CA THR A 173 -4.83 13.65 22.24
C THR A 173 -5.26 12.26 21.76
N LYS A 174 -4.34 11.31 21.73
CA LYS A 174 -4.62 9.91 21.42
C LYS A 174 -5.67 9.25 22.31
N ASP A 175 -5.94 9.80 23.49
CA ASP A 175 -6.88 9.24 24.47
C ASP A 175 -8.34 9.68 24.22
N HIS A 176 -8.58 10.54 23.22
CA HIS A 176 -9.92 11.00 22.88
C HIS A 176 -10.71 10.00 22.03
N ALA A 177 -10.06 9.04 21.38
CA ALA A 177 -10.70 7.91 20.74
C ALA A 177 -9.83 6.66 20.81
N VAL A 178 -10.45 5.46 20.86
CA VAL A 178 -9.77 4.18 21.00
C VAL A 178 -9.55 3.54 19.62
N GLY A 179 -8.30 3.21 19.29
CA GLY A 179 -7.97 2.50 18.04
C GLY A 179 -8.20 0.99 18.17
N ILE A 180 -9.08 0.42 17.33
CA ILE A 180 -9.30 -1.01 17.21
C ILE A 180 -8.60 -1.55 15.98
N HIS A 181 -7.71 -2.54 16.16
CA HIS A 181 -6.80 -3.00 15.13
C HIS A 181 -7.30 -4.24 14.41
N TYR A 182 -7.34 -4.18 13.08
CA TYR A 182 -7.72 -5.25 12.16
C TYR A 182 -6.52 -5.64 11.27
N LYS A 183 -6.69 -6.62 10.38
CA LYS A 183 -5.58 -7.15 9.55
C LYS A 183 -5.37 -6.40 8.23
N GLY A 184 -6.35 -5.60 7.79
CA GLY A 184 -6.26 -4.87 6.53
C GLY A 184 -7.38 -3.86 6.30
N GLY A 185 -7.23 -3.03 5.26
CA GLY A 185 -8.17 -1.95 4.95
C GLY A 185 -9.61 -2.42 4.67
N GLY A 186 -9.78 -3.61 4.09
CA GLY A 186 -11.11 -4.21 3.91
C GLY A 186 -11.85 -4.42 5.22
N GLU A 187 -11.18 -5.02 6.22
CA GLU A 187 -11.74 -5.24 7.55
C GLU A 187 -11.99 -3.92 8.29
N VAL A 188 -11.11 -2.93 8.13
CA VAL A 188 -11.28 -1.56 8.66
C VAL A 188 -12.59 -0.95 8.20
N THR A 189 -12.88 -1.02 6.90
CA THR A 189 -14.12 -0.50 6.32
C THR A 189 -15.33 -1.31 6.79
N THR A 190 -15.22 -2.64 6.81
CA THR A 190 -16.28 -3.54 7.25
C THR A 190 -16.66 -3.32 8.72
N ALA A 191 -15.71 -3.03 9.60
CA ALA A 191 -15.97 -2.76 11.01
C ALA A 191 -16.87 -1.52 11.22
N VAL A 192 -16.67 -0.47 10.43
CA VAL A 192 -17.57 0.71 10.46
C VAL A 192 -18.95 0.38 9.89
N LEU A 193 -19.00 -0.36 8.76
CA LEU A 193 -20.26 -0.81 8.15
C LEU A 193 -21.10 -1.65 9.14
N ALA A 194 -20.44 -2.53 9.88
CA ALA A 194 -21.08 -3.38 10.87
C ALA A 194 -21.44 -2.64 12.19
N GLY A 195 -21.06 -1.37 12.35
CA GLY A 195 -21.26 -0.61 13.58
C GLY A 195 -20.43 -1.09 14.76
N GLN A 196 -19.34 -1.82 14.50
CA GLN A 196 -18.42 -2.28 15.53
C GLN A 196 -17.54 -1.14 16.07
N VAL A 197 -17.33 -0.12 15.25
CA VAL A 197 -16.61 1.10 15.58
C VAL A 197 -17.32 2.31 14.98
N HIS A 198 -17.03 3.49 15.48
CA HIS A 198 -17.75 4.72 15.14
C HIS A 198 -17.28 5.36 13.84
N PHE A 199 -15.97 5.35 13.56
CA PHE A 199 -15.39 5.98 12.37
C PHE A 199 -14.10 5.28 11.92
N ALA A 200 -13.61 5.67 10.75
CA ALA A 200 -12.27 5.35 10.29
C ALA A 200 -11.77 6.42 9.29
N CYS A 201 -10.45 6.46 9.09
CA CYS A 201 -9.82 7.07 7.93
C CYS A 201 -9.12 5.96 7.15
N ASN A 202 -9.54 5.70 5.91
CA ASN A 202 -8.99 4.61 5.11
C ASN A 202 -8.75 5.03 3.66
N ASN A 203 -7.96 4.25 2.94
CA ASN A 203 -7.69 4.50 1.53
C ASN A 203 -8.96 4.38 0.67
N ALA A 204 -9.08 5.24 -0.31
CA ALA A 204 -10.24 5.37 -1.18
C ALA A 204 -10.74 4.06 -1.82
N PRO A 205 -9.88 3.13 -2.30
CA PRO A 205 -10.34 1.89 -2.95
C PRO A 205 -11.35 1.08 -2.15
N THR A 206 -11.22 1.04 -0.82
CA THR A 206 -12.11 0.25 0.03
C THR A 206 -13.35 1.02 0.48
N VAL A 207 -13.37 2.33 0.33
CA VAL A 207 -14.42 3.23 0.87
C VAL A 207 -15.39 3.70 -0.21
N ILE A 208 -14.89 4.07 -1.40
CA ILE A 208 -15.69 4.63 -2.50
C ILE A 208 -16.92 3.77 -2.83
N PRO A 209 -16.82 2.45 -3.01
CA PRO A 209 -17.99 1.62 -3.32
C PRO A 209 -19.09 1.72 -2.27
N GLN A 210 -18.71 1.81 -1.00
CA GLN A 210 -19.64 1.87 0.13
C GLN A 210 -20.30 3.24 0.27
N VAL A 211 -19.58 4.32 -0.06
CA VAL A 211 -20.15 5.67 -0.10
C VAL A 211 -21.13 5.80 -1.26
N LYS A 212 -20.79 5.28 -2.46
CA LYS A 212 -21.70 5.23 -3.61
C LYS A 212 -22.97 4.40 -3.35
N ALA A 213 -22.85 3.36 -2.52
CA ALA A 213 -23.98 2.54 -2.09
C ALA A 213 -24.79 3.17 -0.94
N ASN A 214 -24.46 4.38 -0.48
CA ASN A 214 -25.04 5.03 0.68
C ASN A 214 -24.98 4.22 1.99
N ALA A 215 -24.04 3.27 2.10
CA ALA A 215 -23.80 2.49 3.31
C ALA A 215 -22.86 3.23 4.28
N LEU A 216 -21.93 4.03 3.75
CA LEU A 216 -21.06 4.92 4.50
C LEU A 216 -21.29 6.38 4.11
N ARG A 217 -20.96 7.29 5.05
CA ARG A 217 -20.89 8.73 4.81
C ARG A 217 -19.43 9.16 4.91
N ALA A 218 -18.89 9.69 3.80
CA ALA A 218 -17.60 10.35 3.80
C ALA A 218 -17.73 11.73 4.47
N LEU A 219 -16.82 12.04 5.40
CA LEU A 219 -16.76 13.32 6.08
C LEU A 219 -15.83 14.29 5.33
N PHE A 220 -14.75 13.78 4.79
CA PHE A 220 -13.82 14.49 3.90
C PHE A 220 -12.84 13.50 3.23
N VAL A 221 -12.17 13.98 2.19
CA VAL A 221 -11.11 13.28 1.45
C VAL A 221 -9.78 14.02 1.53
N THR A 222 -8.66 13.33 1.30
CA THR A 222 -7.31 13.92 1.17
C THR A 222 -6.63 13.41 -0.10
N PRO A 223 -5.69 14.13 -0.71
CA PRO A 223 -5.39 15.56 -0.51
C PRO A 223 -6.35 16.50 -1.27
N THR A 224 -7.04 15.99 -2.29
CA THR A 224 -7.94 16.72 -3.18
C THR A 224 -9.28 16.03 -3.30
N ARG A 225 -10.30 16.72 -3.82
CA ARG A 225 -11.59 16.09 -4.16
C ARG A 225 -11.37 14.94 -5.15
N LEU A 226 -12.19 13.91 -5.00
CA LEU A 226 -12.18 12.76 -5.92
C LEU A 226 -13.27 12.92 -6.96
N ALA A 227 -12.96 12.61 -8.21
CA ALA A 227 -13.95 12.66 -9.31
C ALA A 227 -15.12 11.71 -9.04
N GLU A 228 -14.87 10.58 -8.37
CA GLU A 228 -15.88 9.60 -8.00
C GLU A 228 -16.81 10.03 -6.88
N LEU A 229 -16.42 11.05 -6.10
CA LEU A 229 -17.15 11.60 -4.96
C LEU A 229 -17.12 13.14 -4.99
N PRO A 230 -17.66 13.79 -6.02
CA PRO A 230 -17.50 15.25 -6.24
C PRO A 230 -18.09 16.12 -5.14
N ASP A 231 -19.11 15.60 -4.44
CA ASP A 231 -19.79 16.33 -3.36
C ASP A 231 -19.08 16.22 -2.00
N VAL A 232 -18.08 15.35 -1.87
CA VAL A 232 -17.34 15.19 -0.62
C VAL A 232 -16.23 16.25 -0.55
N PRO A 233 -16.20 17.07 0.50
CA PRO A 233 -15.18 18.11 0.64
C PRO A 233 -13.79 17.49 0.85
N ASN A 234 -12.74 18.21 0.47
CA ASN A 234 -11.38 17.84 0.85
C ASN A 234 -11.04 18.36 2.27
N ALA A 235 -9.95 17.86 2.83
CA ALA A 235 -9.54 18.17 4.20
C ALA A 235 -9.29 19.68 4.42
N ALA A 236 -8.79 20.42 3.43
CA ALA A 236 -8.56 21.85 3.55
C ALA A 236 -9.90 22.62 3.65
N GLU A 237 -10.91 22.20 2.91
CA GLU A 237 -12.26 22.80 2.92
C GLU A 237 -12.99 22.61 4.27
N VAL A 238 -12.62 21.58 5.03
CA VAL A 238 -13.15 21.35 6.39
C VAL A 238 -12.20 21.85 7.49
N GLY A 239 -11.18 22.62 7.13
CA GLY A 239 -10.28 23.29 8.09
C GLY A 239 -9.03 22.49 8.50
N TYR A 240 -8.75 21.36 7.85
CA TYR A 240 -7.63 20.49 8.18
C TYR A 240 -6.65 20.31 7.01
N SER A 241 -6.16 21.43 6.45
CA SER A 241 -5.26 21.43 5.27
C SER A 241 -4.01 20.56 5.45
N ASP A 242 -3.49 20.49 6.67
CA ASP A 242 -2.30 19.65 6.97
C ASP A 242 -2.55 18.15 6.79
N MET A 243 -3.81 17.68 6.81
CA MET A 243 -4.16 16.31 6.44
C MET A 243 -3.75 15.95 5.01
N ASN A 244 -3.59 16.95 4.11
CA ASN A 244 -3.13 16.73 2.74
C ASN A 244 -1.70 16.17 2.65
N LYS A 245 -0.91 16.23 3.74
CA LYS A 245 0.41 15.59 3.85
C LYS A 245 0.30 14.07 4.00
N ILE A 246 -0.86 13.56 4.39
CA ILE A 246 -1.15 12.16 4.56
C ILE A 246 -1.74 11.61 3.26
N VAL A 247 -0.92 10.92 2.48
CA VAL A 247 -1.32 10.22 1.25
C VAL A 247 -0.83 8.79 1.32
N GLY A 248 -1.70 7.84 1.04
CA GLY A 248 -1.31 6.45 0.86
C GLY A 248 -0.56 6.27 -0.45
N TRP A 249 0.23 5.23 -0.54
CA TRP A 249 0.89 4.86 -1.78
C TRP A 249 1.20 3.37 -1.84
N THR A 250 1.31 2.86 -3.06
CA THR A 250 1.73 1.50 -3.39
C THR A 250 2.95 1.56 -4.29
N ALA A 251 3.95 0.73 -4.01
CA ALA A 251 5.13 0.55 -4.85
C ALA A 251 5.43 -0.94 -5.03
N LEU A 252 6.09 -1.31 -6.13
CA LEU A 252 6.69 -2.63 -6.27
C LEU A 252 8.16 -2.55 -5.88
N MET A 253 8.59 -3.48 -5.03
CA MET A 253 9.97 -3.59 -4.56
C MET A 253 10.42 -5.05 -4.58
N GLY A 254 11.70 -5.26 -4.75
CA GLY A 254 12.31 -6.59 -4.62
C GLY A 254 13.22 -6.71 -3.42
N PRO A 255 13.73 -7.93 -3.14
CA PRO A 255 14.76 -8.13 -2.14
C PRO A 255 16.01 -7.28 -2.46
N PRO A 256 16.93 -7.10 -1.49
CA PRO A 256 18.19 -6.40 -1.73
C PRO A 256 18.98 -7.03 -2.87
N GLY A 257 19.52 -6.20 -3.76
CA GLY A 257 20.48 -6.66 -4.77
C GLY A 257 19.89 -7.40 -5.97
N LEU A 258 18.66 -7.04 -6.41
CA LEU A 258 18.13 -7.57 -7.66
C LEU A 258 19.09 -7.29 -8.84
N PRO A 259 19.30 -8.26 -9.75
CA PRO A 259 20.07 -8.07 -10.97
C PRO A 259 19.52 -6.94 -11.84
N LYS A 260 20.40 -6.25 -12.52
CA LYS A 260 20.02 -5.09 -13.34
C LYS A 260 19.04 -5.45 -14.47
N ASP A 261 19.18 -6.58 -15.10
CA ASP A 261 18.27 -7.06 -16.14
C ASP A 261 16.84 -7.31 -15.63
N VAL A 262 16.70 -7.77 -14.39
CA VAL A 262 15.40 -7.90 -13.70
C VAL A 262 14.80 -6.50 -13.46
N VAL A 263 15.59 -5.56 -12.95
CA VAL A 263 15.15 -4.18 -12.71
C VAL A 263 14.72 -3.54 -14.03
N ASP A 264 15.55 -3.62 -15.06
CA ASP A 264 15.29 -3.04 -16.40
C ASP A 264 14.00 -3.63 -17.00
N LYS A 265 13.76 -4.95 -16.81
CA LYS A 265 12.52 -5.59 -17.26
C LYS A 265 11.29 -5.02 -16.57
N TRP A 266 11.34 -4.78 -15.27
CA TRP A 266 10.23 -4.17 -14.56
C TRP A 266 10.02 -2.70 -14.93
N VAL A 267 11.09 -1.94 -15.19
CA VAL A 267 11.00 -0.57 -15.72
C VAL A 267 10.25 -0.57 -17.06
N GLU A 268 10.58 -1.50 -17.97
CA GLU A 268 9.86 -1.66 -19.25
C GLU A 268 8.38 -1.99 -19.01
N VAL A 269 8.09 -2.94 -18.12
CA VAL A 269 6.71 -3.36 -17.79
C VAL A 269 5.89 -2.18 -17.29
N PHE A 270 6.42 -1.41 -16.34
CA PHE A 270 5.72 -0.25 -15.79
C PHE A 270 5.55 0.88 -16.81
N ALA A 271 6.54 1.11 -17.68
CA ALA A 271 6.40 2.09 -18.77
C ALA A 271 5.26 1.75 -19.75
N ARG A 272 5.00 0.45 -19.97
CA ARG A 272 3.87 -0.03 -20.76
C ARG A 272 2.57 0.04 -19.97
N LEU A 273 2.60 -0.38 -18.70
CA LEU A 273 1.43 -0.37 -17.82
C LEU A 273 0.89 1.05 -17.63
N ALA A 274 1.76 2.05 -17.54
CA ALA A 274 1.39 3.46 -17.46
C ALA A 274 0.52 3.94 -18.64
N LYS A 275 0.61 3.27 -19.78
CA LYS A 275 -0.15 3.57 -21.02
C LYS A 275 -1.31 2.60 -21.25
N ASP A 276 -1.50 1.63 -20.37
CA ASP A 276 -2.52 0.60 -20.48
C ASP A 276 -3.88 1.14 -19.99
N PRO A 277 -4.86 1.34 -20.89
CA PRO A 277 -6.13 1.94 -20.49
C PRO A 277 -6.95 1.04 -19.56
N GLU A 278 -6.78 -0.29 -19.65
CA GLU A 278 -7.50 -1.23 -18.77
C GLU A 278 -6.96 -1.15 -17.35
N TRP A 279 -5.63 -1.10 -17.18
CA TRP A 279 -5.01 -0.90 -15.88
C TRP A 279 -5.38 0.48 -15.29
N GLN A 280 -5.31 1.54 -16.11
CA GLN A 280 -5.67 2.89 -15.67
C GLN A 280 -7.12 2.94 -15.18
N LEU A 281 -8.05 2.39 -15.96
CA LEU A 281 -9.46 2.34 -15.58
C LEU A 281 -9.67 1.49 -14.31
N GLY A 282 -8.96 0.37 -14.16
CA GLY A 282 -8.98 -0.45 -12.95
C GLY A 282 -8.50 0.33 -11.74
N ASN A 283 -7.39 1.06 -11.88
CA ASN A 283 -6.82 1.89 -10.82
C ASN A 283 -7.75 3.05 -10.43
N GLU A 284 -8.33 3.73 -11.41
CA GLU A 284 -9.29 4.82 -11.19
C GLU A 284 -10.55 4.32 -10.46
N ARG A 285 -11.12 3.19 -10.88
CA ARG A 285 -12.29 2.57 -10.20
C ARG A 285 -12.00 2.22 -8.75
N LEU A 286 -10.75 1.93 -8.42
CA LEU A 286 -10.29 1.70 -7.06
C LEU A 286 -10.00 3.02 -6.32
N GLY A 287 -10.14 4.18 -6.98
CA GLY A 287 -9.84 5.49 -6.40
C GLY A 287 -8.34 5.74 -6.24
N GLY A 288 -7.51 5.01 -6.97
CA GLY A 288 -6.07 5.23 -7.04
C GLY A 288 -5.70 6.29 -8.07
N ILE A 289 -4.70 7.10 -7.78
CA ILE A 289 -4.10 8.05 -8.73
C ILE A 289 -2.84 7.40 -9.29
N ALA A 290 -2.82 7.09 -10.58
CA ALA A 290 -1.66 6.49 -11.24
C ALA A 290 -0.41 7.37 -11.05
N ALA A 291 0.69 6.79 -10.57
CA ALA A 291 1.90 7.52 -10.21
C ALA A 291 3.19 6.72 -10.55
N ILE A 292 3.17 5.99 -11.67
CA ILE A 292 4.32 5.19 -12.10
C ILE A 292 5.56 6.08 -12.24
N ARG A 293 6.63 5.68 -11.56
CA ARG A 293 7.92 6.39 -11.51
C ARG A 293 9.08 5.43 -11.71
N SER A 294 10.21 5.96 -12.18
CA SER A 294 11.47 5.23 -12.23
C SER A 294 11.94 4.77 -10.84
N PRO A 295 12.84 3.77 -10.76
CA PRO A 295 13.40 3.32 -9.47
C PRO A 295 14.01 4.46 -8.65
N ALA A 296 14.79 5.35 -9.28
CA ALA A 296 15.42 6.49 -8.59
C ALA A 296 14.40 7.53 -8.08
N GLU A 297 13.36 7.81 -8.85
CA GLU A 297 12.29 8.70 -8.41
C GLU A 297 11.43 8.06 -7.31
N THR A 298 11.23 6.75 -7.38
CA THR A 298 10.55 5.97 -6.34
C THR A 298 11.33 6.01 -5.03
N GLU A 299 12.66 5.78 -5.07
CA GLU A 299 13.51 5.86 -3.89
C GLU A 299 13.46 7.25 -3.24
N ARG A 300 13.59 8.33 -4.04
CA ARG A 300 13.48 9.70 -3.55
C ARG A 300 12.14 9.96 -2.88
N PHE A 301 11.04 9.53 -3.51
CA PHE A 301 9.69 9.68 -2.96
C PHE A 301 9.54 8.91 -1.63
N VAL A 302 9.99 7.66 -1.55
CA VAL A 302 9.90 6.85 -0.33
C VAL A 302 10.73 7.47 0.80
N ARG A 303 11.91 8.02 0.49
CA ARG A 303 12.76 8.76 1.43
C ARG A 303 12.02 9.98 1.99
N GLU A 304 11.44 10.81 1.14
CA GLU A 304 10.67 11.99 1.55
C GLU A 304 9.49 11.61 2.44
N GLN A 305 8.80 10.51 2.12
CA GLN A 305 7.71 9.98 2.93
C GLN A 305 8.23 9.48 4.29
N TYR A 306 9.32 8.72 4.33
CA TYR A 306 9.94 8.28 5.58
C TYR A 306 10.32 9.48 6.47
N GLU A 307 10.96 10.50 5.91
CA GLU A 307 11.35 11.70 6.65
C GLU A 307 10.14 12.46 7.20
N LEU A 308 9.06 12.57 6.41
CA LEU A 308 7.79 13.16 6.86
C LEU A 308 7.24 12.42 8.08
N TYR A 309 7.12 11.09 8.00
CA TYR A 309 6.58 10.30 9.10
C TYR A 309 7.52 10.25 10.31
N ASN A 310 8.82 10.28 10.10
CA ASN A 310 9.80 10.39 11.19
C ASN A 310 9.62 11.69 12.00
N LYS A 311 9.40 12.82 11.31
CA LYS A 311 9.08 14.09 11.96
C LYS A 311 7.73 14.03 12.69
N LEU A 312 6.71 13.43 12.04
CA LEU A 312 5.37 13.31 12.59
C LEU A 312 5.35 12.43 13.85
N VAL A 313 5.95 11.24 13.79
CA VAL A 313 6.07 10.32 14.93
C VAL A 313 6.77 10.97 16.11
N THR A 314 7.83 11.75 15.85
CA THR A 314 8.54 12.51 16.87
C THR A 314 7.66 13.59 17.50
N SER A 315 6.93 14.35 16.68
CA SER A 315 6.05 15.42 17.18
C SER A 315 4.86 14.90 17.99
N LEU A 316 4.36 13.72 17.67
CA LEU A 316 3.28 13.04 18.40
C LEU A 316 3.77 12.29 19.65
N GLY A 317 5.08 12.13 19.83
CA GLY A 317 5.67 11.40 20.97
C GLY A 317 5.27 9.91 21.00
N ILE A 318 5.08 9.27 19.83
CA ILE A 318 4.56 7.90 19.72
C ILE A 318 5.60 6.87 19.23
N ARG A 319 6.89 7.25 19.17
CA ARG A 319 7.96 6.31 18.80
C ARG A 319 8.04 5.16 19.82
N GLN A 320 8.19 3.92 19.33
CA GLN A 320 8.25 2.69 20.12
C GLN A 320 9.65 2.07 20.13
#